data_dcf5270a7a74379188031db0ca24dee6
#
_entry.id   dcf5270a7a74379188031db0ca24dee6
#
_cell.length_a   1.000
_cell.length_b   1.000
_cell.length_c   1.000
_cell.angle_alpha   90.00
_cell.angle_beta   90.00
_cell.angle_gamma   90.00
#
_symmetry.space_group_name_H-M   'P 1'
#
loop_
_entity.id
_entity.type
_entity.pdbx_description
1 polymer ?
#
loop_
_entity_poly.entity_id
_entity_poly.type
_entity_poly.pdbx_seq_one_letter_code
_entity_poly.pdbx_strand_id
1 'polypeptide(L)'
;YYNQDGFLRILNHEQDNWFYDYTKSRQDLMLSIFRESNGEVKLFVNFQQLDGRGLAGLAKSLDSMVSMLANFRIGDSGFVFMTDGSGKVKLHPDAARIDRDNLTQLASGSSTNLLNKQPFAATHAEVDGQPVILASSYIPLLDWYLVAQVPEAEIYAELDRARLHMVLVSLAIAVGMGLLGVLLAGSVSRPLNELARLFRELGS
;
A
#
# COMPACT_ATOMS: atom_id res chain seq x y z
N TYR A 1 4.11 -6.40 40.37
CA TYR A 1 3.16 -6.03 39.33
C TYR A 1 1.74 -6.21 39.86
N TYR A 2 0.95 -5.18 39.69
CA TYR A 2 -0.45 -5.14 40.09
C TYR A 2 -1.31 -4.86 38.87
N ASN A 3 -2.51 -5.42 38.83
CA ASN A 3 -3.55 -5.07 37.86
C ASN A 3 -4.80 -4.58 38.63
N GLN A 4 -5.91 -4.39 37.93
CA GLN A 4 -7.20 -3.97 38.54
C GLN A 4 -7.74 -4.94 39.59
N ASP A 5 -7.31 -6.21 39.57
CA ASP A 5 -7.77 -7.28 40.49
C ASP A 5 -6.83 -7.44 41.68
N GLY A 6 -5.68 -6.73 41.71
CA GLY A 6 -4.72 -6.74 42.80
C GLY A 6 -3.31 -7.17 42.42
N PHE A 7 -2.57 -7.76 43.36
CA PHE A 7 -1.20 -8.24 43.14
C PHE A 7 -1.19 -9.47 42.24
N LEU A 8 -0.44 -9.41 41.15
CA LEU A 8 -0.31 -10.48 40.18
C LEU A 8 0.94 -11.32 40.40
N ARG A 9 2.12 -10.69 40.34
CA ARG A 9 3.41 -11.37 40.50
C ARG A 9 4.56 -10.38 40.68
N ILE A 10 5.71 -10.90 41.07
CA ILE A 10 6.98 -10.16 41.07
C ILE A 10 7.52 -10.18 39.62
N LEU A 11 7.99 -9.05 39.12
CA LEU A 11 8.64 -8.97 37.81
C LEU A 11 10.04 -9.59 37.87
N ASN A 12 10.41 -10.27 36.80
CA ASN A 12 11.75 -10.84 36.64
C ASN A 12 12.36 -10.48 35.28
N HIS A 13 13.70 -10.52 35.20
CA HIS A 13 14.44 -10.12 34.01
C HIS A 13 14.21 -11.02 32.78
N GLU A 14 13.88 -12.28 32.98
CA GLU A 14 13.73 -13.20 31.85
C GLU A 14 12.43 -13.00 31.07
N GLN A 15 11.35 -12.66 31.81
CA GLN A 15 10.01 -12.54 31.23
C GLN A 15 9.58 -11.08 31.01
N ASP A 16 10.21 -10.14 31.75
CA ASP A 16 9.76 -8.74 31.82
C ASP A 16 10.84 -7.76 31.35
N ASN A 17 11.65 -8.11 30.38
CA ASN A 17 12.68 -7.25 29.82
C ASN A 17 12.16 -5.86 29.45
N TRP A 18 10.93 -5.77 28.91
CA TRP A 18 10.25 -4.52 28.56
C TRP A 18 10.20 -3.51 29.74
N PHE A 19 9.97 -4.02 30.94
CA PHE A 19 9.91 -3.17 32.15
C PHE A 19 11.28 -2.58 32.48
N TYR A 20 12.31 -3.40 32.46
CA TYR A 20 13.67 -2.98 32.78
C TYR A 20 14.26 -2.07 31.70
N ASP A 21 13.94 -2.32 30.43
CA ASP A 21 14.36 -1.46 29.32
C ASP A 21 13.64 -0.12 29.37
N TYR A 22 12.34 -0.13 29.67
CA TYR A 22 11.59 1.10 29.86
C TYR A 22 12.10 1.93 31.03
N THR A 23 12.36 1.32 32.18
CA THR A 23 12.89 2.04 33.34
C THR A 23 14.28 2.63 33.06
N LYS A 24 15.11 1.97 32.27
CA LYS A 24 16.44 2.48 31.85
C LYS A 24 16.36 3.59 30.81
N SER A 25 15.32 3.61 29.98
CA SER A 25 15.17 4.62 28.91
C SER A 25 15.02 6.04 29.41
N ARG A 26 14.63 6.23 30.67
CA ARG A 26 14.33 7.54 31.31
C ARG A 26 13.29 8.37 30.53
N GLN A 27 12.43 7.70 29.79
CA GLN A 27 11.27 8.34 29.17
C GLN A 27 10.12 8.30 30.17
N ASP A 28 9.50 9.44 30.43
CA ASP A 28 8.36 9.55 31.35
C ASP A 28 7.11 8.86 30.80
N LEU A 29 6.93 8.86 29.48
CA LEU A 29 5.82 8.24 28.77
C LEU A 29 6.33 7.30 27.68
N MET A 30 5.78 6.10 27.59
CA MET A 30 6.04 5.15 26.50
C MET A 30 4.72 4.57 25.98
N LEU A 31 4.52 4.64 24.68
CA LEU A 31 3.46 3.92 23.98
C LEU A 31 4.06 2.70 23.31
N SER A 32 3.44 1.55 23.51
CA SER A 32 3.85 0.33 22.83
C SER A 32 2.62 -0.48 22.42
N ILE A 33 2.71 -1.15 21.28
CA ILE A 33 1.72 -2.13 20.85
C ILE A 33 2.36 -3.49 20.95
N PHE A 34 1.64 -4.40 21.54
CA PHE A 34 2.07 -5.77 21.74
C PHE A 34 0.92 -6.73 21.47
N ARG A 35 1.24 -7.85 20.82
CA ARG A 35 0.32 -8.97 20.62
C ARG A 35 0.48 -9.95 21.76
N GLU A 36 -0.56 -10.14 22.54
CA GLU A 36 -0.57 -11.12 23.62
C GLU A 36 -0.63 -12.56 23.11
N SER A 37 -0.31 -13.51 23.99
CA SER A 37 -0.33 -14.94 23.66
C SER A 37 -1.74 -15.47 23.30
N ASN A 38 -2.79 -14.80 23.75
CA ASN A 38 -4.18 -15.07 23.39
C ASN A 38 -4.57 -14.53 22.00
N GLY A 39 -3.65 -13.82 21.32
CA GLY A 39 -3.85 -13.23 20.00
C GLY A 39 -4.37 -11.80 20.01
N GLU A 40 -4.79 -11.25 21.15
CA GLU A 40 -5.24 -9.86 21.26
C GLU A 40 -4.10 -8.89 20.99
N VAL A 41 -4.39 -7.81 20.25
CA VAL A 41 -3.47 -6.69 20.04
C VAL A 41 -3.85 -5.59 21.02
N LYS A 42 -2.91 -5.18 21.87
CA LYS A 42 -3.14 -4.15 22.89
C LYS A 42 -2.17 -3.00 22.73
N LEU A 43 -2.70 -1.78 22.87
CA LEU A 43 -1.92 -0.58 23.10
C LEU A 43 -1.66 -0.45 24.60
N PHE A 44 -0.39 -0.35 24.94
CA PHE A 44 0.06 -0.05 26.29
C PHE A 44 0.55 1.40 26.34
N VAL A 45 0.04 2.15 27.29
CA VAL A 45 0.49 3.50 27.63
C VAL A 45 1.10 3.42 29.01
N ASN A 46 2.42 3.44 29.08
CA ASN A 46 3.17 3.32 30.31
C ASN A 46 3.73 4.67 30.71
N PHE A 47 3.60 5.00 31.98
CA PHE A 47 4.15 6.20 32.60
C PHE A 47 5.10 5.80 33.74
N GLN A 48 6.29 6.40 33.78
CA GLN A 48 7.21 6.26 34.89
C GLN A 48 7.56 7.62 35.48
N GLN A 49 7.66 7.66 36.82
CA GLN A 49 8.16 8.82 37.53
C GLN A 49 9.70 8.77 37.56
N LEU A 50 10.37 9.69 36.85
CA LEU A 50 11.83 9.63 36.63
C LEU A 50 12.65 9.71 37.94
N ASP A 51 12.16 10.45 38.91
CA ASP A 51 12.81 10.63 40.23
C ASP A 51 12.14 9.79 41.33
N GLY A 52 11.25 8.90 40.96
CA GLY A 52 10.48 8.04 41.86
C GLY A 52 10.63 6.55 41.54
N ARG A 53 9.90 5.72 42.27
CA ARG A 53 9.84 4.28 42.08
C ARG A 53 8.54 3.81 41.47
N GLY A 54 7.71 4.74 40.97
CA GLY A 54 6.40 4.45 40.44
C GLY A 54 6.42 4.24 38.93
N LEU A 55 5.80 3.16 38.48
CA LEU A 55 5.44 2.92 37.10
C LEU A 55 3.96 2.54 37.06
N ALA A 56 3.20 3.19 36.20
CA ALA A 56 1.81 2.90 35.95
C ALA A 56 1.57 2.71 34.45
N GLY A 57 0.67 1.80 34.10
CA GLY A 57 0.34 1.56 32.70
C GLY A 57 -1.15 1.30 32.52
N LEU A 58 -1.66 1.69 31.37
CA LEU A 58 -2.99 1.35 30.89
C LEU A 58 -2.84 0.49 29.64
N ALA A 59 -3.68 -0.52 29.50
CA ALA A 59 -3.77 -1.33 28.30
C ALA A 59 -5.17 -1.20 27.69
N LYS A 60 -5.23 -1.02 26.37
CA LYS A 60 -6.49 -0.99 25.62
C LYS A 60 -6.38 -1.93 24.43
N SER A 61 -7.39 -2.80 24.25
CA SER A 61 -7.47 -3.63 23.04
C SER A 61 -7.58 -2.77 21.78
N LEU A 62 -6.85 -3.15 20.75
CA LEU A 62 -6.90 -2.55 19.42
C LEU A 62 -7.59 -3.44 18.40
N ASP A 63 -8.28 -4.49 18.82
CA ASP A 63 -8.93 -5.44 17.91
C ASP A 63 -9.93 -4.75 16.98
N SER A 64 -10.64 -3.74 17.47
CA SER A 64 -11.51 -2.90 16.63
C SER A 64 -10.73 -2.11 15.57
N MET A 65 -9.53 -1.65 15.88
CA MET A 65 -8.66 -0.94 14.93
C MET A 65 -8.05 -1.89 13.91
N VAL A 66 -7.61 -3.07 14.34
CA VAL A 66 -7.15 -4.14 13.42
C VAL A 66 -8.30 -4.54 12.47
N SER A 67 -9.51 -4.73 13.01
CA SER A 67 -10.69 -5.05 12.20
C SER A 67 -11.04 -3.91 11.23
N MET A 68 -10.91 -2.65 11.64
CA MET A 68 -11.11 -1.50 10.76
C MET A 68 -10.08 -1.49 9.63
N LEU A 69 -8.80 -1.71 9.92
CA LEU A 69 -7.74 -1.81 8.91
C LEU A 69 -7.97 -3.00 7.97
N ALA A 70 -8.42 -4.15 8.49
CA ALA A 70 -8.74 -5.33 7.70
C ALA A 70 -9.88 -5.10 6.70
N ASN A 71 -10.83 -4.21 7.05
CA ASN A 71 -11.95 -3.84 6.18
C ASN A 71 -11.64 -2.65 5.27
N PHE A 72 -10.56 -1.92 5.54
CA PHE A 72 -10.14 -0.79 4.71
C PHE A 72 -9.44 -1.30 3.46
N ARG A 73 -10.02 -0.98 2.30
CA ARG A 73 -9.49 -1.39 1.00
C ARG A 73 -9.12 -0.18 0.16
N ILE A 74 -8.01 -0.31 -0.55
CA ILE A 74 -7.59 0.62 -1.59
C ILE A 74 -7.64 -0.15 -2.91
N GLY A 75 -8.59 0.19 -3.79
CA GLY A 75 -8.88 -0.66 -4.96
C GLY A 75 -9.51 -1.99 -4.54
N ASP A 76 -9.19 -3.05 -5.24
CA ASP A 76 -9.76 -4.40 -5.02
C ASP A 76 -9.04 -5.17 -3.90
N SER A 77 -7.70 -5.10 -3.84
CA SER A 77 -6.88 -5.88 -2.89
C SER A 77 -5.86 -5.05 -2.10
N GLY A 78 -5.72 -3.75 -2.38
CA GLY A 78 -4.84 -2.87 -1.62
C GLY A 78 -5.34 -2.68 -0.18
N PHE A 79 -4.41 -2.53 0.75
CA PHE A 79 -4.68 -2.38 2.18
C PHE A 79 -3.71 -1.41 2.85
N VAL A 80 -3.97 -1.10 4.12
CA VAL A 80 -3.09 -0.27 4.94
C VAL A 80 -2.63 -1.03 6.17
N PHE A 81 -1.44 -0.71 6.65
CA PHE A 81 -0.86 -1.22 7.89
C PHE A 81 0.00 -0.14 8.55
N MET A 82 0.46 -0.36 9.76
CA MET A 82 1.28 0.61 10.47
C MET A 82 2.60 -0.01 10.92
N THR A 83 3.67 0.78 10.82
CA THR A 83 5.00 0.42 11.30
C THR A 83 5.52 1.44 12.30
N ASP A 84 6.46 1.05 13.15
CA ASP A 84 7.25 2.00 13.93
C ASP A 84 8.37 2.64 13.08
N GLY A 85 9.14 3.53 13.70
CA GLY A 85 10.25 4.25 13.05
C GLY A 85 11.37 3.35 12.52
N SER A 86 11.46 2.09 12.99
CA SER A 86 12.39 1.09 12.49
C SER A 86 11.84 0.26 11.33
N GLY A 87 10.57 0.47 10.96
CA GLY A 87 9.85 -0.29 9.95
C GLY A 87 9.20 -1.57 10.47
N LYS A 88 9.26 -1.85 11.76
CA LYS A 88 8.63 -3.04 12.35
C LYS A 88 7.10 -2.89 12.33
N VAL A 89 6.41 -3.90 11.83
CA VAL A 89 4.95 -3.90 11.69
C VAL A 89 4.29 -3.92 13.07
N LYS A 90 3.46 -2.92 13.36
CA LYS A 90 2.74 -2.74 14.63
C LYS A 90 1.24 -2.99 14.54
N LEU A 91 0.64 -2.68 13.41
CA LEU A 91 -0.75 -2.99 13.09
C LEU A 91 -0.84 -3.47 11.66
N HIS A 92 -1.55 -4.55 11.41
CA HIS A 92 -1.71 -5.14 10.09
C HIS A 92 -3.07 -5.84 9.99
N PRO A 93 -3.74 -5.86 8.81
CA PRO A 93 -4.96 -6.66 8.60
C PRO A 93 -4.78 -8.13 8.94
N ASP A 94 -3.62 -8.71 8.58
CA ASP A 94 -3.20 -10.01 9.05
C ASP A 94 -2.43 -9.86 10.37
N ALA A 95 -3.10 -10.21 11.47
CA ALA A 95 -2.51 -10.13 12.80
C ALA A 95 -1.25 -11.02 12.98
N ALA A 96 -1.03 -12.03 12.13
CA ALA A 96 0.15 -12.88 12.21
C ALA A 96 1.45 -12.13 11.84
N ARG A 97 1.35 -11.02 11.12
CA ARG A 97 2.48 -10.18 10.69
C ARG A 97 2.91 -9.15 11.75
N ILE A 98 2.05 -8.89 12.75
CA ILE A 98 2.33 -7.91 13.82
C ILE A 98 3.52 -8.38 14.66
N ASP A 99 4.48 -7.48 14.88
CA ASP A 99 5.76 -7.67 15.59
C ASP A 99 6.69 -8.76 14.99
N ARG A 100 6.33 -9.35 13.86
CA ARG A 100 7.15 -10.34 13.14
C ARG A 100 7.80 -9.75 11.91
N ASP A 101 7.04 -9.05 11.09
CA ASP A 101 7.50 -8.53 9.82
C ASP A 101 8.13 -7.13 9.98
N ASN A 102 9.05 -6.83 9.08
CA ASN A 102 9.68 -5.52 8.98
C ASN A 102 9.59 -5.01 7.54
N LEU A 103 9.14 -3.77 7.36
CA LEU A 103 8.98 -3.13 6.06
C LEU A 103 10.28 -3.15 5.24
N THR A 104 11.44 -3.01 5.90
CA THR A 104 12.75 -3.04 5.21
C THR A 104 13.08 -4.40 4.61
N GLN A 105 12.56 -5.47 5.19
CA GLN A 105 12.73 -6.84 4.69
C GLN A 105 11.67 -7.16 3.61
N LEU A 106 10.43 -6.70 3.83
CA LEU A 106 9.33 -6.92 2.88
C LEU A 106 9.56 -6.19 1.56
N ALA A 107 10.08 -4.98 1.61
CA ALA A 107 10.20 -4.09 0.44
C ALA A 107 11.56 -4.14 -0.25
N SER A 108 12.34 -5.22 -0.11
CA SER A 108 13.57 -5.51 -0.87
C SER A 108 14.46 -4.29 -1.18
N GLY A 109 14.77 -3.48 -0.15
CA GLY A 109 15.72 -2.35 -0.27
C GLY A 109 15.13 -0.99 -0.66
N SER A 110 13.88 -0.91 -1.10
CA SER A 110 13.23 0.37 -1.46
C SER A 110 12.59 1.12 -0.27
N SER A 111 12.61 0.53 0.91
CA SER A 111 11.93 1.03 2.11
C SER A 111 12.56 2.25 2.76
N THR A 112 13.84 2.54 2.50
CA THR A 112 14.57 3.64 3.14
C THR A 112 13.92 5.00 2.84
N ASN A 113 13.31 5.15 1.66
CA ASN A 113 12.62 6.36 1.28
C ASN A 113 11.24 6.51 1.94
N LEU A 114 10.67 5.43 2.47
CA LEU A 114 9.35 5.44 3.10
C LEU A 114 9.41 5.86 4.57
N LEU A 115 10.57 5.67 5.24
CA LEU A 115 10.75 5.95 6.67
C LEU A 115 11.53 7.25 6.91
N ASN A 116 11.20 8.31 6.18
CA ASN A 116 11.94 9.57 6.14
C ASN A 116 11.30 10.73 6.90
N LYS A 117 10.29 10.47 7.74
CA LYS A 117 9.52 11.47 8.51
C LYS A 117 8.82 12.54 7.67
N GLN A 118 8.57 12.25 6.39
CA GLN A 118 7.80 13.15 5.53
C GLN A 118 6.28 12.88 5.65
N PRO A 119 5.45 13.89 5.36
CA PRO A 119 4.01 13.72 5.36
C PRO A 119 3.52 12.68 4.36
N PHE A 120 4.26 12.49 3.26
CA PHE A 120 3.97 11.51 2.23
C PHE A 120 5.24 11.09 1.50
N ALA A 121 5.39 9.80 1.29
CA ALA A 121 6.40 9.21 0.42
C ALA A 121 5.79 8.00 -0.31
N ALA A 122 6.24 7.73 -1.53
CA ALA A 122 5.80 6.54 -2.27
C ALA A 122 6.98 5.94 -3.05
N THR A 123 6.95 4.62 -3.24
CA THR A 123 7.97 3.88 -3.99
C THR A 123 7.38 2.62 -4.59
N HIS A 124 7.98 2.15 -5.67
CA HIS A 124 7.75 0.82 -6.21
C HIS A 124 8.56 -0.20 -5.42
N ALA A 125 7.97 -1.32 -5.11
CA ALA A 125 8.59 -2.40 -4.37
C ALA A 125 8.09 -3.75 -4.85
N GLU A 126 8.77 -4.80 -4.46
CA GLU A 126 8.31 -6.17 -4.62
C GLU A 126 8.07 -6.77 -3.24
N VAL A 127 6.85 -7.20 -2.98
CA VAL A 127 6.45 -7.83 -1.72
C VAL A 127 5.86 -9.20 -2.03
N ASP A 128 6.40 -10.24 -1.42
CA ASP A 128 6.00 -11.63 -1.63
C ASP A 128 6.02 -12.05 -3.14
N GLY A 129 6.98 -11.51 -3.92
CA GLY A 129 7.13 -11.78 -5.35
C GLY A 129 6.14 -11.03 -6.24
N GLN A 130 5.39 -10.07 -5.70
CA GLN A 130 4.44 -9.26 -6.45
C GLN A 130 4.88 -7.79 -6.50
N PRO A 131 4.84 -7.15 -7.68
CA PRO A 131 5.10 -5.73 -7.80
C PRO A 131 3.95 -4.92 -7.16
N VAL A 132 4.32 -4.05 -6.22
CA VAL A 132 3.38 -3.22 -5.47
C VAL A 132 3.87 -1.76 -5.41
N ILE A 133 2.95 -0.84 -5.25
CA ILE A 133 3.25 0.52 -4.83
C ILE A 133 3.06 0.58 -3.32
N LEU A 134 4.11 0.99 -2.63
CA LEU A 134 4.08 1.32 -1.21
C LEU A 134 4.05 2.84 -1.06
N ALA A 135 3.10 3.33 -0.27
CA ALA A 135 3.04 4.73 0.11
C ALA A 135 3.02 4.85 1.63
N SER A 136 3.73 5.82 2.18
CA SER A 136 3.79 6.03 3.62
C SER A 136 3.45 7.47 4.00
N SER A 137 2.87 7.60 5.20
CA SER A 137 2.62 8.88 5.86
C SER A 137 3.10 8.79 7.30
N TYR A 138 3.91 9.76 7.71
CA TYR A 138 4.45 9.82 9.08
C TYR A 138 3.42 10.37 10.06
N ILE A 139 3.30 9.71 11.22
CA ILE A 139 2.42 10.10 12.33
C ILE A 139 3.29 10.56 13.50
N PRO A 140 3.53 11.88 13.66
CA PRO A 140 4.48 12.38 14.66
C PRO A 140 4.16 11.99 16.11
N LEU A 141 2.88 11.92 16.47
CA LEU A 141 2.44 11.60 17.84
C LEU A 141 2.88 10.21 18.30
N LEU A 142 2.97 9.26 17.38
CA LEU A 142 3.34 7.87 17.67
C LEU A 142 4.79 7.56 17.28
N ASP A 143 5.46 8.44 16.53
CA ASP A 143 6.71 8.18 15.81
C ASP A 143 6.57 6.94 14.88
N TRP A 144 5.42 6.83 14.21
CA TRP A 144 5.05 5.71 13.36
C TRP A 144 4.73 6.14 11.95
N TYR A 145 4.58 5.14 11.08
CA TYR A 145 4.18 5.32 9.70
C TYR A 145 2.91 4.54 9.40
N LEU A 146 1.95 5.20 8.78
CA LEU A 146 0.85 4.54 8.08
C LEU A 146 1.36 4.17 6.69
N VAL A 147 1.32 2.91 6.34
CA VAL A 147 1.80 2.40 5.05
C VAL A 147 0.62 1.82 4.28
N ALA A 148 0.44 2.27 3.04
CA ALA A 148 -0.49 1.70 2.09
C ALA A 148 0.27 0.78 1.13
N GLN A 149 -0.27 -0.40 0.86
CA GLN A 149 0.23 -1.35 -0.13
C GLN A 149 -0.84 -1.59 -1.17
N VAL A 150 -0.53 -1.34 -2.44
CA VAL A 150 -1.45 -1.52 -3.56
C VAL A 150 -0.72 -2.29 -4.67
N PRO A 151 -1.26 -3.40 -5.19
CA PRO A 151 -0.68 -4.08 -6.34
C PRO A 151 -0.61 -3.16 -7.57
N GLU A 152 0.53 -3.14 -8.26
CA GLU A 152 0.70 -2.31 -9.46
C GLU A 152 -0.31 -2.68 -10.55
N ALA A 153 -0.63 -3.96 -10.67
CA ALA A 153 -1.60 -4.45 -11.64
C ALA A 153 -2.98 -3.78 -11.50
N GLU A 154 -3.41 -3.44 -10.29
CA GLU A 154 -4.69 -2.76 -10.07
C GLU A 154 -4.64 -1.30 -10.52
N ILE A 155 -3.53 -0.63 -10.25
CA ILE A 155 -3.37 0.79 -10.62
C ILE A 155 -3.35 0.94 -12.14
N TYR A 156 -2.71 -0.01 -12.84
CA TYR A 156 -2.59 0.04 -14.30
C TYR A 156 -3.74 -0.62 -15.05
N ALA A 157 -4.61 -1.41 -14.39
CA ALA A 157 -5.71 -2.13 -15.02
C ALA A 157 -6.69 -1.21 -15.77
N GLU A 158 -6.99 -0.04 -15.23
CA GLU A 158 -7.86 0.95 -15.90
C GLU A 158 -7.16 1.59 -17.11
N LEU A 159 -5.86 1.85 -17.00
CA LEU A 159 -5.05 2.39 -18.10
C LEU A 159 -4.94 1.39 -19.24
N ASP A 160 -4.76 0.10 -18.96
CA ASP A 160 -4.69 -0.94 -19.97
C ASP A 160 -6.01 -1.14 -20.71
N ARG A 161 -7.15 -1.04 -20.00
CA ARG A 161 -8.48 -1.02 -20.66
C ARG A 161 -8.64 0.18 -21.58
N ALA A 162 -8.29 1.38 -21.11
CA ALA A 162 -8.35 2.60 -21.91
C ALA A 162 -7.45 2.50 -23.15
N ARG A 163 -6.23 1.98 -22.99
CA ARG A 163 -5.29 1.75 -24.06
C ARG A 163 -5.82 0.77 -25.11
N LEU A 164 -6.42 -0.34 -24.69
CA LEU A 164 -7.02 -1.31 -25.59
C LEU A 164 -8.17 -0.68 -26.39
N HIS A 165 -9.05 0.09 -25.74
CA HIS A 165 -10.13 0.81 -26.42
C HIS A 165 -9.58 1.80 -27.47
N MET A 166 -8.56 2.57 -27.12
CA MET A 166 -7.93 3.52 -28.06
C MET A 166 -7.35 2.79 -29.28
N VAL A 167 -6.67 1.66 -29.09
CA VAL A 167 -6.12 0.87 -30.18
C VAL A 167 -7.23 0.30 -31.08
N LEU A 168 -8.30 -0.23 -30.50
CA LEU A 168 -9.42 -0.78 -31.27
C LEU A 168 -10.15 0.32 -32.08
N VAL A 169 -10.40 1.47 -31.49
CA VAL A 169 -11.03 2.61 -32.17
C VAL A 169 -10.14 3.13 -33.30
N SER A 170 -8.83 3.27 -33.06
CA SER A 170 -7.88 3.70 -34.09
C SER A 170 -7.83 2.73 -35.25
N LEU A 171 -7.83 1.43 -34.96
CA LEU A 171 -7.86 0.40 -35.99
C LEU A 171 -9.15 0.44 -36.80
N ALA A 172 -10.30 0.60 -36.15
CA ALA A 172 -11.59 0.70 -36.83
C ALA A 172 -11.66 1.93 -37.75
N ILE A 173 -11.14 3.07 -37.31
CA ILE A 173 -11.05 4.30 -38.13
C ILE A 173 -10.11 4.06 -39.33
N ALA A 174 -8.94 3.45 -39.13
CA ALA A 174 -7.99 3.17 -40.21
C ALA A 174 -8.58 2.23 -41.28
N VAL A 175 -9.26 1.19 -40.83
CA VAL A 175 -9.96 0.26 -41.75
C VAL A 175 -11.10 0.97 -42.48
N GLY A 176 -11.91 1.76 -41.78
CA GLY A 176 -13.01 2.53 -42.38
C GLY A 176 -12.50 3.54 -43.42
N MET A 177 -11.43 4.26 -43.12
CA MET A 177 -10.83 5.19 -44.09
C MET A 177 -10.21 4.46 -45.29
N GLY A 178 -9.58 3.29 -45.08
CA GLY A 178 -9.05 2.46 -46.14
C GLY A 178 -10.14 1.96 -47.09
N LEU A 179 -11.25 1.45 -46.53
CA LEU A 179 -12.40 1.02 -47.33
C LEU A 179 -13.02 2.19 -48.13
N LEU A 180 -13.18 3.34 -47.49
CA LEU A 180 -13.71 4.54 -48.13
C LEU A 180 -12.79 4.98 -49.30
N GLY A 181 -11.47 4.95 -49.07
CA GLY A 181 -10.47 5.23 -50.11
C GLY A 181 -10.56 4.29 -51.32
N VAL A 182 -10.72 2.99 -51.08
CA VAL A 182 -10.90 2.00 -52.15
C VAL A 182 -12.20 2.22 -52.93
N LEU A 183 -13.32 2.51 -52.21
CA LEU A 183 -14.61 2.81 -52.83
C LEU A 183 -14.55 4.08 -53.71
N LEU A 184 -13.95 5.16 -53.19
CA LEU A 184 -13.78 6.40 -53.92
C LEU A 184 -12.85 6.22 -55.13
N ALA A 185 -11.73 5.54 -54.97
CA ALA A 185 -10.83 5.26 -56.08
C ALA A 185 -11.54 4.46 -57.18
N GLY A 186 -12.35 3.46 -56.79
CA GLY A 186 -13.13 2.66 -57.75
C GLY A 186 -14.21 3.47 -58.49
N SER A 187 -14.90 4.40 -57.80
CA SER A 187 -15.96 5.23 -58.36
C SER A 187 -15.43 6.33 -59.28
N VAL A 188 -14.24 6.86 -59.04
CA VAL A 188 -13.64 7.93 -59.83
C VAL A 188 -12.77 7.35 -60.98
N SER A 189 -12.00 6.31 -60.75
CA SER A 189 -11.08 5.75 -61.75
C SER A 189 -11.80 4.98 -62.88
N ARG A 190 -12.95 4.35 -62.62
CA ARG A 190 -13.71 3.64 -63.63
C ARG A 190 -14.27 4.57 -64.74
N PRO A 191 -15.01 5.65 -64.44
CA PRO A 191 -15.50 6.51 -65.48
C PRO A 191 -14.40 7.27 -66.23
N LEU A 192 -13.31 7.60 -65.55
CA LEU A 192 -12.17 8.26 -66.24
C LEU A 192 -11.48 7.33 -67.26
N ASN A 193 -11.34 6.05 -66.94
CA ASN A 193 -10.79 5.06 -67.87
C ASN A 193 -11.74 4.77 -69.06
N GLU A 194 -13.04 4.80 -68.88
CA GLU A 194 -14.01 4.70 -69.97
C GLU A 194 -13.96 5.90 -70.88
N LEU A 195 -13.90 7.11 -70.33
CA LEU A 195 -13.73 8.35 -71.12
C LEU A 195 -12.43 8.33 -71.91
N ALA A 196 -11.31 7.95 -71.30
CA ALA A 196 -10.03 7.85 -71.96
C ALA A 196 -10.02 6.83 -73.13
N ARG A 197 -10.82 5.74 -72.98
CA ARG A 197 -10.99 4.75 -74.03
C ARG A 197 -11.82 5.24 -75.19
N LEU A 198 -12.93 5.97 -74.89
CA LEU A 198 -13.77 6.59 -75.94
C LEU A 198 -13.04 7.66 -76.71
N PHE A 199 -12.21 8.51 -76.09
CA PHE A 199 -11.38 9.47 -76.76
C PHE A 199 -10.31 8.84 -77.66
N ARG A 200 -9.81 7.65 -77.27
CA ARG A 200 -8.82 6.93 -78.11
C ARG A 200 -9.45 6.28 -79.36
N GLU A 201 -10.71 5.83 -79.27
CA GLU A 201 -11.52 5.29 -80.36
C GLU A 201 -12.00 6.34 -81.37
N LEU A 202 -12.22 7.59 -80.89
CA LEU A 202 -12.67 8.71 -81.78
C LEU A 202 -11.50 9.41 -82.46
N GLY A 203 -10.22 9.20 -82.05
CA GLY A 203 -9.03 9.81 -82.60
C GLY A 203 -8.25 8.93 -83.58
N SER A 204 -8.74 7.77 -83.92
CA SER A 204 -8.23 6.84 -84.99
C SER A 204 -9.16 6.82 -86.17
#